data_0f66c8e998c8223aefc26486b660b526
#
_entry.id   0f66c8e998c8223aefc26486b660b526
#
_cell.length_a   1.000
_cell.length_b   1.000
_cell.length_c   1.000
_cell.angle_alpha   90.00
_cell.angle_beta   90.00
_cell.angle_gamma   90.00
#
_symmetry.space_group_name_H-M   'P 1'
#
loop_
_entity.id
_entity.type
_entity.pdbx_description
1 polymer ?
#
loop_
_entity_poly.entity_id
_entity_poly.type
_entity_poly.pdbx_seq_one_letter_code
_entity_poly.pdbx_strand_id
1 'polypeptide(L)'
;MEIREEKRDLFTVPQGYYLAHCISGDYALGAGIALSFVENYNMRYKLHSQYPIASGEKFANVGKALLVDNVFNLVTKPKCYQKPTYDDLFKALVDMKEQCEEWDIDKVAIPYIGCGLDRLEWDKVKELIED
;
A
#
# COMPACT_ATOMS: atom_id res chain seq x y z
N MET A 1 14.43 -0.80 -9.90
CA MET A 1 14.16 0.19 -8.82
C MET A 1 15.22 0.05 -7.75
N GLU A 2 15.84 1.14 -7.38
CA GLU A 2 16.86 1.15 -6.33
C GLU A 2 16.20 1.16 -4.96
N ILE A 3 16.69 0.31 -4.04
CA ILE A 3 16.14 0.23 -2.68
C ILE A 3 17.13 0.84 -1.69
N ARG A 4 16.66 1.81 -0.92
CA ARG A 4 17.38 2.40 0.20
C ARG A 4 16.58 2.20 1.48
N GLU A 5 17.26 1.78 2.54
CA GLU A 5 16.64 1.62 3.84
C GLU A 5 17.08 2.78 4.74
N GLU A 6 16.12 3.55 5.25
CA GLU A 6 16.39 4.69 6.13
C GLU A 6 15.47 4.63 7.35
N LYS A 7 16.01 5.04 8.50
CA LYS A 7 15.19 5.26 9.70
C LYS A 7 14.60 6.65 9.64
N ARG A 8 13.35 6.74 9.16
CA ARG A 8 12.68 8.01 8.95
C ARG A 8 11.18 7.81 9.06
N ASP A 9 10.50 8.82 9.58
CA ASP A 9 9.05 8.87 9.50
C ASP A 9 8.66 9.00 8.02
N LEU A 10 7.76 8.14 7.55
CA LEU A 10 7.33 8.13 6.16
C LEU A 10 6.82 9.50 5.70
N PHE A 11 6.18 10.25 6.59
CA PHE A 11 5.61 11.55 6.27
C PHE A 11 6.64 12.70 6.25
N THR A 12 7.91 12.40 6.52
CA THR A 12 9.00 13.38 6.47
C THR A 12 9.87 13.26 5.22
N VAL A 13 9.51 12.41 4.27
CA VAL A 13 10.28 12.28 3.02
C VAL A 13 10.21 13.57 2.21
N PRO A 14 11.24 13.86 1.39
CA PRO A 14 11.24 15.07 0.57
C PRO A 14 10.04 15.14 -0.37
N GLN A 15 9.69 16.37 -0.73
CA GLN A 15 8.64 16.62 -1.71
C GLN A 15 9.02 15.98 -3.05
N GLY A 16 8.04 15.45 -3.76
CA GLY A 16 8.25 14.75 -5.02
C GLY A 16 8.26 13.22 -4.86
N TYR A 17 8.28 12.73 -3.63
CA TYR A 17 8.14 11.30 -3.39
C TYR A 17 6.68 10.90 -3.38
N TYR A 18 6.38 9.74 -3.96
CA TYR A 18 5.13 9.04 -3.73
C TYR A 18 5.30 8.16 -2.49
N LEU A 19 4.21 7.82 -1.86
CA LEU A 19 4.20 6.96 -0.68
C LEU A 19 3.48 5.66 -1.00
N ALA A 20 3.79 4.60 -0.27
CA ALA A 20 3.08 3.34 -0.40
C ALA A 20 2.90 2.71 0.98
N HIS A 21 1.76 2.05 1.19
CA HIS A 21 1.51 1.26 2.39
C HIS A 21 0.52 0.14 2.06
N CYS A 22 0.39 -0.82 2.96
CA CYS A 22 -0.52 -1.95 2.77
C CYS A 22 -1.86 -1.69 3.45
N ILE A 23 -2.94 -2.09 2.78
CA ILE A 23 -4.30 -2.00 3.31
C ILE A 23 -5.05 -3.31 3.07
N SER A 24 -6.23 -3.42 3.67
CA SER A 24 -7.18 -4.50 3.37
C SER A 24 -8.24 -4.02 2.37
N GLY A 25 -8.84 -4.97 1.65
CA GLY A 25 -9.82 -4.65 0.62
C GLY A 25 -11.16 -4.13 1.15
N ASP A 26 -11.39 -4.21 2.46
CA ASP A 26 -12.55 -3.60 3.12
C ASP A 26 -12.35 -2.11 3.46
N TYR A 27 -11.14 -1.58 3.19
CA TYR A 27 -10.75 -0.20 3.44
C TYR A 27 -10.91 0.23 4.90
N ALA A 28 -10.64 -0.68 5.84
CA ALA A 28 -10.77 -0.39 7.26
C ALA A 28 -9.75 0.65 7.74
N LEU A 29 -8.48 0.51 7.36
CA LEU A 29 -7.40 1.43 7.72
C LEU A 29 -7.42 1.84 9.20
N GLY A 30 -7.66 0.89 10.09
CA GLY A 30 -7.94 1.17 11.50
C GLY A 30 -6.76 1.07 12.46
N ALA A 31 -5.55 0.76 11.96
CA ALA A 31 -4.40 0.56 12.84
C ALA A 31 -3.08 0.91 12.16
N GLY A 32 -2.08 1.20 12.96
CA GLY A 32 -0.72 1.45 12.50
C GLY A 32 -0.63 2.66 11.58
N ILE A 33 0.25 2.57 10.59
CA ILE A 33 0.49 3.66 9.65
C ILE A 33 -0.73 3.98 8.79
N ALA A 34 -1.61 3.00 8.56
CA ALA A 34 -2.83 3.22 7.79
C ALA A 34 -3.72 4.27 8.44
N LEU A 35 -3.80 4.28 9.77
CA LEU A 35 -4.56 5.27 10.51
C LEU A 35 -4.02 6.68 10.30
N SER A 36 -2.70 6.82 10.20
CA SER A 36 -2.07 8.11 9.90
C SER A 36 -2.48 8.63 8.51
N PHE A 37 -2.66 7.76 7.53
CA PHE A 37 -3.16 8.14 6.22
C PHE A 37 -4.62 8.59 6.27
N VAL A 38 -5.44 7.97 7.13
CA VAL A 38 -6.82 8.43 7.35
C VAL A 38 -6.81 9.85 7.90
N GLU A 39 -5.97 10.11 8.90
CA GLU A 39 -5.91 11.41 9.56
C GLU A 39 -5.35 12.52 8.66
N ASN A 40 -4.28 12.22 7.90
CA ASN A 40 -3.58 13.22 7.11
C ASN A 40 -4.10 13.39 5.68
N TYR A 41 -4.73 12.36 5.12
CA TYR A 41 -5.16 12.35 3.71
C TYR A 41 -6.65 12.14 3.54
N ASN A 42 -7.40 11.89 4.60
CA ASN A 42 -8.80 11.46 4.51
C ASN A 42 -8.93 10.20 3.63
N MET A 43 -7.99 9.29 3.80
CA MET A 43 -7.78 8.19 2.85
C MET A 43 -8.95 7.23 2.74
N ARG A 44 -9.58 6.87 3.87
CA ARG A 44 -10.73 5.95 3.84
C ARG A 44 -11.86 6.48 2.98
N TYR A 45 -12.19 7.74 3.15
CA TYR A 45 -13.23 8.39 2.34
C TYR A 45 -12.85 8.41 0.85
N LYS A 46 -11.61 8.79 0.55
CA LYS A 46 -11.15 8.87 -0.85
C LYS A 46 -11.12 7.51 -1.52
N LEU A 47 -10.73 6.45 -0.80
CA LEU A 47 -10.75 5.09 -1.35
C LEU A 47 -12.17 4.67 -1.70
N HIS A 48 -13.14 4.87 -0.81
CA HIS A 48 -14.52 4.53 -1.11
C HIS A 48 -15.09 5.37 -2.26
N SER A 49 -14.65 6.62 -2.38
CA SER A 49 -15.10 7.52 -3.44
C SER A 49 -14.51 7.18 -4.80
N GLN A 50 -13.21 6.90 -4.86
CA GLN A 50 -12.49 6.69 -6.12
C GLN A 50 -12.46 5.24 -6.57
N TYR A 51 -12.53 4.30 -5.63
CA TYR A 51 -12.50 2.86 -5.91
C TYR A 51 -13.64 2.17 -5.13
N PRO A 52 -14.90 2.46 -5.45
CA PRO A 52 -16.02 1.98 -4.66
C PRO A 52 -16.10 0.45 -4.64
N ILE A 53 -16.52 -0.08 -3.49
CA ILE A 53 -16.80 -1.49 -3.35
C ILE A 53 -18.22 -1.72 -3.84
N ALA A 54 -18.40 -2.70 -4.74
CA ALA A 54 -19.69 -2.96 -5.35
C ALA A 54 -20.76 -3.31 -4.30
N SER A 55 -22.01 -2.93 -4.59
CA SER A 55 -23.12 -3.23 -3.71
C SER A 55 -23.24 -4.73 -3.47
N GLY A 56 -23.32 -5.11 -2.20
CA GLY A 56 -23.37 -6.53 -1.81
C GLY A 56 -22.00 -7.16 -1.56
N GLU A 57 -20.93 -6.52 -2.00
CA GLU A 57 -19.57 -6.98 -1.75
C GLU A 57 -19.01 -6.40 -0.45
N LYS A 58 -18.15 -7.15 0.23
CA LYS A 58 -17.55 -6.73 1.51
C LYS A 58 -16.14 -6.20 1.36
N PHE A 59 -15.49 -6.49 0.24
CA PHE A 59 -14.14 -6.05 -0.06
C PHE A 59 -13.93 -6.04 -1.57
N ALA A 60 -12.83 -5.40 -2.02
CA ALA A 60 -12.49 -5.33 -3.44
C ALA A 60 -10.99 -5.12 -3.62
N ASN A 61 -10.54 -5.30 -4.86
CA ASN A 61 -9.21 -4.87 -5.33
C ASN A 61 -8.01 -5.58 -4.69
N VAL A 62 -8.19 -6.78 -4.12
CA VAL A 62 -7.06 -7.55 -3.59
C VAL A 62 -6.03 -7.81 -4.70
N GLY A 63 -4.76 -7.57 -4.39
CA GLY A 63 -3.67 -7.71 -5.36
C GLY A 63 -3.47 -6.50 -6.26
N LYS A 64 -4.07 -5.37 -5.93
CA LYS A 64 -3.94 -4.13 -6.71
C LYS A 64 -3.31 -3.01 -5.89
N ALA A 65 -2.74 -2.03 -6.58
CA ALA A 65 -2.24 -0.80 -5.99
C ALA A 65 -3.19 0.33 -6.37
N LEU A 66 -3.88 0.88 -5.39
CA LEU A 66 -4.86 1.95 -5.60
C LEU A 66 -4.20 3.30 -5.35
N LEU A 67 -3.94 4.04 -6.41
CA LEU A 67 -3.30 5.34 -6.30
C LEU A 67 -4.34 6.41 -5.93
N VAL A 68 -4.12 7.06 -4.79
CA VAL A 68 -4.93 8.17 -4.31
C VAL A 68 -3.98 9.30 -3.94
N ASP A 69 -4.13 10.48 -4.54
CA ASP A 69 -3.19 11.58 -4.40
C ASP A 69 -1.76 11.10 -4.78
N ASN A 70 -0.81 11.15 -3.86
CA ASN A 70 0.54 10.61 -4.08
C ASN A 70 0.79 9.32 -3.29
N VAL A 71 -0.26 8.57 -2.98
CA VAL A 71 -0.17 7.38 -2.13
C VAL A 71 -0.67 6.14 -2.86
N PHE A 72 0.19 5.13 -2.95
CA PHE A 72 -0.21 3.81 -3.43
C PHE A 72 -0.73 2.99 -2.25
N ASN A 73 -1.99 2.62 -2.31
CA ASN A 73 -2.62 1.75 -1.32
C ASN A 73 -2.57 0.33 -1.84
N LEU A 74 -1.66 -0.47 -1.30
CA LEU A 74 -1.43 -1.85 -1.74
C LEU A 74 -2.43 -2.77 -1.02
N VAL A 75 -3.36 -3.35 -1.77
CA VAL A 75 -4.40 -4.20 -1.19
C VAL A 75 -3.87 -5.63 -1.10
N THR A 76 -3.47 -6.04 0.09
CA THR A 76 -2.76 -7.30 0.29
C THR A 76 -3.58 -8.40 0.95
N LYS A 77 -4.80 -8.08 1.38
CA LYS A 77 -5.70 -9.04 2.02
C LYS A 77 -7.15 -8.57 1.86
N PRO A 78 -8.13 -9.49 1.87
CA PRO A 78 -9.54 -9.09 1.71
C PRO A 78 -10.05 -8.26 2.89
N LYS A 79 -9.87 -8.72 4.10
CA LYS A 79 -10.43 -8.08 5.29
C LYS A 79 -9.36 -7.76 6.33
N CYS A 80 -9.60 -6.73 7.14
CA CYS A 80 -8.60 -6.21 8.06
C CYS A 80 -8.09 -7.23 9.09
N TYR A 81 -8.90 -8.21 9.48
CA TYR A 81 -8.51 -9.22 10.45
C TYR A 81 -7.75 -10.41 9.84
N GLN A 82 -7.65 -10.48 8.52
CA GLN A 82 -6.96 -11.57 7.84
C GLN A 82 -5.47 -11.28 7.69
N LYS A 83 -4.69 -12.35 7.51
CA LYS A 83 -3.26 -12.22 7.25
C LYS A 83 -3.03 -12.03 5.76
N PRO A 84 -2.16 -11.10 5.34
CA PRO A 84 -1.81 -10.97 3.93
C PRO A 84 -1.00 -12.17 3.44
N THR A 85 -0.99 -12.40 2.14
CA THR A 85 -0.16 -13.41 1.51
C THR A 85 0.95 -12.74 0.70
N TYR A 86 2.06 -13.46 0.50
CA TYR A 86 3.13 -12.95 -0.36
C TYR A 86 2.66 -12.81 -1.81
N ASP A 87 1.78 -13.70 -2.26
CA ASP A 87 1.26 -13.65 -3.62
C ASP A 87 0.45 -12.37 -3.88
N ASP A 88 -0.45 -12.03 -2.97
CA ASP A 88 -1.24 -10.80 -3.10
C ASP A 88 -0.38 -9.55 -2.97
N LEU A 89 0.59 -9.56 -2.07
CA LEU A 89 1.55 -8.46 -1.95
C LEU A 89 2.36 -8.31 -3.24
N PHE A 90 2.83 -9.43 -3.81
CA PHE A 90 3.58 -9.40 -5.07
C PHE A 90 2.75 -8.81 -6.20
N LYS A 91 1.50 -9.24 -6.33
CA LYS A 91 0.59 -8.70 -7.36
C LYS A 91 0.39 -7.19 -7.21
N ALA A 92 0.21 -6.72 -5.98
CA ALA A 92 0.04 -5.29 -5.72
C ALA A 92 1.32 -4.51 -6.05
N LEU A 93 2.50 -5.06 -5.73
CA LEU A 93 3.77 -4.43 -6.05
C LEU A 93 4.01 -4.36 -7.56
N VAL A 94 3.64 -5.40 -8.31
CA VAL A 94 3.73 -5.40 -9.76
C VAL A 94 2.81 -4.32 -10.35
N ASP A 95 1.60 -4.21 -9.85
CA ASP A 95 0.66 -3.18 -10.29
C ASP A 95 1.21 -1.77 -10.01
N MET A 96 1.77 -1.56 -8.82
CA MET A 96 2.41 -0.28 -8.49
C MET A 96 3.58 0.02 -9.44
N LYS A 97 4.42 -0.96 -9.72
CA LYS A 97 5.56 -0.79 -10.63
C LYS A 97 5.09 -0.41 -12.04
N GLU A 98 4.06 -1.06 -12.54
CA GLU A 98 3.49 -0.75 -13.85
C GLU A 98 2.95 0.68 -13.89
N GLN A 99 2.27 1.13 -12.84
CA GLN A 99 1.79 2.51 -12.75
C GLN A 99 2.94 3.51 -12.68
N CYS A 100 4.00 3.18 -11.95
CA CYS A 100 5.19 4.04 -11.89
C CYS A 100 5.83 4.20 -13.27
N GLU A 101 5.91 3.14 -14.05
CA GLU A 101 6.42 3.20 -15.41
C GLU A 101 5.52 4.03 -16.34
N GLU A 102 4.20 3.84 -16.21
CA GLU A 102 3.22 4.57 -17.02
C GLU A 102 3.22 6.06 -16.73
N TRP A 103 3.36 6.46 -15.47
CA TRP A 103 3.26 7.85 -15.04
C TRP A 103 4.60 8.52 -14.74
N ASP A 104 5.71 7.85 -15.09
CA ASP A 104 7.08 8.39 -14.88
C ASP A 104 7.37 8.70 -13.41
N ILE A 105 6.90 7.84 -12.51
CA ILE A 105 7.16 7.97 -11.08
C ILE A 105 8.43 7.19 -10.77
N ASP A 106 9.46 7.87 -10.26
CA ASP A 106 10.75 7.24 -9.99
C ASP A 106 11.13 7.17 -8.50
N LYS A 107 10.32 7.79 -7.63
CA LYS A 107 10.62 7.85 -6.20
C LYS A 107 9.39 7.47 -5.39
N VAL A 108 9.47 6.35 -4.69
CA VAL A 108 8.42 5.86 -3.81
C VAL A 108 9.02 5.52 -2.46
N ALA A 109 8.50 6.10 -1.40
CA ALA A 109 8.89 5.76 -0.03
C ALA A 109 7.92 4.71 0.51
N ILE A 110 8.47 3.60 0.98
CA ILE A 110 7.69 2.45 1.44
C ILE A 110 8.17 2.10 2.86
N PRO A 111 7.27 1.95 3.83
CA PRO A 111 7.65 1.43 5.15
C PRO A 111 8.01 -0.05 5.03
N TYR A 112 8.34 -0.72 6.14
CA TYR A 112 8.56 -2.17 6.12
C TYR A 112 7.22 -2.89 5.89
N ILE A 113 6.76 -2.86 4.62
CA ILE A 113 5.46 -3.40 4.25
C ILE A 113 5.41 -4.93 4.43
N GLY A 114 4.27 -5.39 4.90
CA GLY A 114 4.06 -6.80 5.15
C GLY A 114 4.69 -7.31 6.46
N CYS A 115 5.32 -6.42 7.25
CA CYS A 115 5.93 -6.75 8.53
C CYS A 115 5.11 -6.19 9.70
N GLY A 116 5.50 -6.52 10.91
CA GLY A 116 4.80 -6.02 12.10
C GLY A 116 3.38 -6.56 12.18
N LEU A 117 2.38 -5.69 12.07
CA LEU A 117 0.98 -6.09 12.17
C LEU A 117 0.60 -7.13 11.13
N ASP A 118 1.18 -7.07 9.94
CA ASP A 118 0.90 -8.01 8.87
C ASP A 118 1.69 -9.32 8.99
N ARG A 119 2.72 -9.35 9.83
CA ARG A 119 3.50 -10.55 10.19
C ARG A 119 4.18 -11.27 9.01
N LEU A 120 4.51 -10.56 7.96
CA LEU A 120 5.33 -11.10 6.89
C LEU A 120 6.82 -10.82 7.19
N GLU A 121 7.69 -11.66 6.68
CA GLU A 121 9.13 -11.50 6.87
C GLU A 121 9.68 -10.44 5.93
N TRP A 122 10.34 -9.43 6.49
CA TRP A 122 10.87 -8.30 5.69
C TRP A 122 11.83 -8.75 4.59
N ASP A 123 12.70 -9.73 4.86
CA ASP A 123 13.66 -10.19 3.85
C ASP A 123 12.97 -10.72 2.60
N LYS A 124 11.86 -11.45 2.76
CA LYS A 124 11.07 -11.95 1.63
C LYS A 124 10.33 -10.83 0.93
N VAL A 125 9.80 -9.88 1.66
CA VAL A 125 9.13 -8.70 1.09
C VAL A 125 10.13 -7.90 0.25
N LYS A 126 11.34 -7.71 0.78
CA LYS A 126 12.39 -6.99 0.06
C LYS A 126 12.76 -7.67 -1.25
N GLU A 127 12.83 -9.00 -1.27
CA GLU A 127 13.07 -9.76 -2.51
C GLU A 127 11.99 -9.50 -3.55
N LEU A 128 10.73 -9.42 -3.14
CA LEU A 128 9.61 -9.13 -4.04
C LEU A 128 9.73 -7.73 -4.64
N ILE A 129 10.13 -6.76 -3.84
CA ILE A 129 10.30 -5.37 -4.31
C ILE A 129 11.44 -5.27 -5.31
N GLU A 130 12.52 -5.99 -5.09
CA GLU A 130 13.70 -5.97 -5.97
C GLU A 130 13.44 -6.65 -7.33
N ASP A 131 12.49 -7.55 -7.37
CA ASP A 131 12.08 -8.19 -8.63
C ASP A 131 11.28 -7.19 -9.48
#